data_2708ec7f89816c84e7eab84dfe211fe2
#
_entry.id   2708ec7f89816c84e7eab84dfe211fe2
#
_cell.length_a   1.000
_cell.length_b   1.000
_cell.length_c   1.000
_cell.angle_alpha   90.00
_cell.angle_beta   90.00
_cell.angle_gamma   90.00
#
_symmetry.space_group_name_H-M   'P 1'
#
loop_
_entity.id
_entity.type
_entity.pdbx_description
1 polymer ?
#
loop_
_entity_poly.entity_id
_entity_poly.type
_entity_poly.pdbx_seq_one_letter_code
_entity_poly.pdbx_strand_id
1 'polypeptide(L)'
;AFRQHVVDYVAQLAADHDTVGTERQFETTSGRIVYVYGSAYGWKIDQDKEVAQLMQEIQSGTQTTREPVYSMRANAHGIDDLGDTYIEVDLTEQYMWYYQNGNIIFQSEIVSGLPSDPDRKTPPGIFTLNSKSSPSVLRGEMTANGTYSYEQPVTYWMPFNGGIGFHDADWQPYFGGDRYLTGGSHGCINLPPENAGQLYSLIQY
;
A
#
# COMPACT_ATOMS: atom_id res chain seq x y z
N ALA A 1 34.63 -19.56 8.84
CA ALA A 1 35.25 -18.32 8.34
C ALA A 1 34.62 -17.87 7.01
N PHE A 2 34.69 -18.66 5.93
CA PHE A 2 34.23 -18.22 4.60
C PHE A 2 32.72 -17.88 4.53
N ARG A 3 31.83 -18.79 4.99
CA ARG A 3 30.39 -18.53 5.02
C ARG A 3 30.04 -17.24 5.81
N GLN A 4 30.77 -16.94 6.88
CA GLN A 4 30.54 -15.72 7.66
C GLN A 4 30.83 -14.46 6.84
N HIS A 5 31.87 -14.45 6.01
CA HIS A 5 32.12 -13.31 5.12
C HIS A 5 30.98 -13.06 4.12
N VAL A 6 30.37 -14.15 3.61
CA VAL A 6 29.19 -14.03 2.73
C VAL A 6 27.99 -13.48 3.49
N VAL A 7 27.78 -13.93 4.72
CA VAL A 7 26.71 -13.39 5.59
C VAL A 7 26.93 -11.90 5.86
N ASP A 8 28.15 -11.52 6.23
CA ASP A 8 28.49 -10.12 6.52
C ASP A 8 28.35 -9.23 5.27
N TYR A 9 28.73 -9.71 4.10
CA TYR A 9 28.54 -9.02 2.84
C TYR A 9 27.06 -8.80 2.51
N VAL A 10 26.22 -9.84 2.63
CA VAL A 10 24.79 -9.73 2.36
C VAL A 10 24.09 -8.81 3.37
N ALA A 11 24.51 -8.85 4.63
CA ALA A 11 23.99 -7.93 5.64
C ALA A 11 24.33 -6.46 5.31
N GLN A 12 25.55 -6.20 4.84
CA GLN A 12 25.93 -4.85 4.39
C GLN A 12 25.17 -4.45 3.13
N LEU A 13 25.00 -5.34 2.16
CA LEU A 13 24.22 -5.09 0.95
C LEU A 13 22.77 -4.72 1.29
N ALA A 14 22.15 -5.44 2.24
CA ALA A 14 20.81 -5.12 2.71
C ALA A 14 20.76 -3.75 3.41
N ALA A 15 21.74 -3.45 4.27
CA ALA A 15 21.81 -2.15 4.95
C ALA A 15 21.94 -0.97 3.99
N ASP A 16 22.63 -1.17 2.86
CA ASP A 16 22.86 -0.12 1.87
C ASP A 16 21.71 0.07 0.87
N HIS A 17 20.87 -0.96 0.67
CA HIS A 17 19.88 -0.98 -0.42
C HIS A 17 18.44 -1.25 -0.01
N ASP A 18 18.17 -1.75 1.19
CA ASP A 18 16.81 -1.95 1.66
C ASP A 18 16.13 -0.59 1.93
N THR A 19 14.89 -0.46 1.42
CA THR A 19 14.09 0.76 1.60
C THR A 19 12.84 0.54 2.45
N VAL A 20 12.49 -0.71 2.77
CA VAL A 20 11.40 -1.02 3.70
C VAL A 20 11.71 -0.43 5.06
N GLY A 21 10.72 0.26 5.66
CA GLY A 21 10.88 0.91 6.96
C GLY A 21 11.59 2.26 6.89
N THR A 22 11.73 2.85 5.72
CA THR A 22 12.29 4.20 5.56
C THR A 22 11.20 5.22 5.25
N GLU A 23 11.49 6.47 5.56
CA GLU A 23 10.68 7.62 5.22
C GLU A 23 11.07 8.14 3.83
N ARG A 24 10.08 8.59 3.05
CA ARG A 24 10.27 9.17 1.72
C ARG A 24 9.70 10.57 1.67
N GLN A 25 10.42 11.49 1.07
CA GLN A 25 9.85 12.76 0.69
C GLN A 25 8.95 12.57 -0.53
N PHE A 26 7.74 13.08 -0.47
CA PHE A 26 6.75 12.97 -1.54
C PHE A 26 6.14 14.33 -1.83
N GLU A 27 6.12 14.73 -3.10
CA GLU A 27 5.41 15.91 -3.56
C GLU A 27 4.00 15.49 -3.98
N THR A 28 2.99 15.99 -3.26
CA THR A 28 1.59 15.68 -3.53
C THR A 28 1.10 16.34 -4.82
N THR A 29 0.02 15.82 -5.38
CA THR A 29 -0.66 16.42 -6.55
C THR A 29 -1.07 17.88 -6.29
N SER A 30 -1.35 18.25 -5.04
CA SER A 30 -1.61 19.65 -4.64
C SER A 30 -0.37 20.51 -4.45
N GLY A 31 0.84 19.97 -4.71
CA GLY A 31 2.12 20.69 -4.62
C GLY A 31 2.68 20.83 -3.20
N ARG A 32 2.18 20.06 -2.23
CA ARG A 32 2.74 20.02 -0.87
C ARG A 32 3.84 18.97 -0.78
N ILE A 33 4.91 19.30 -0.06
CA ILE A 33 5.92 18.31 0.30
C ILE A 33 5.53 17.65 1.61
N VAL A 34 5.39 16.35 1.59
CA VAL A 34 5.07 15.51 2.75
C VAL A 34 6.12 14.41 2.90
N TYR A 35 6.20 13.85 4.11
CA TYR A 35 7.04 12.69 4.39
C TYR A 35 6.15 11.49 4.65
N VAL A 36 6.33 10.43 3.86
CA VAL A 36 5.53 9.21 3.95
C VAL A 36 6.40 8.02 4.36
N TYR A 37 5.88 7.22 5.27
CA TYR A 37 6.60 6.09 5.83
C TYR A 37 6.12 4.77 5.22
N GLY A 38 7.05 4.00 4.68
CA GLY A 38 6.77 2.71 4.03
C GLY A 38 7.06 1.51 4.93
N SER A 39 6.31 1.34 6.03
CA SER A 39 6.53 0.22 6.96
C SER A 39 6.32 -1.15 6.32
N ALA A 40 5.46 -1.25 5.33
CA ALA A 40 5.11 -2.47 4.60
C ALA A 40 5.34 -2.34 3.08
N TYR A 41 6.19 -1.40 2.66
CA TYR A 41 6.51 -1.15 1.26
C TYR A 41 8.00 -0.81 1.09
N GLY A 42 8.59 -1.28 0.01
CA GLY A 42 9.97 -1.00 -0.35
C GLY A 42 10.72 -2.23 -0.84
N TRP A 43 12.00 -2.06 -1.10
CA TRP A 43 12.95 -3.14 -1.38
C TRP A 43 13.40 -3.77 -0.07
N LYS A 44 13.42 -5.10 -0.01
CA LYS A 44 13.98 -5.85 1.11
C LYS A 44 14.63 -7.13 0.61
N ILE A 45 15.92 -7.26 0.87
CA ILE A 45 16.69 -8.46 0.53
C ILE A 45 16.30 -9.61 1.48
N ASP A 46 16.04 -10.78 0.94
CA ASP A 46 15.93 -12.03 1.68
C ASP A 46 17.36 -12.54 1.97
N GLN A 47 17.91 -12.08 3.08
CA GLN A 47 19.31 -12.31 3.39
C GLN A 47 19.68 -13.80 3.47
N ASP A 48 18.79 -14.64 4.00
CA ASP A 48 19.04 -16.07 4.12
C ASP A 48 19.09 -16.74 2.73
N LYS A 49 18.16 -16.43 1.87
CA LYS A 49 18.14 -16.95 0.50
C LYS A 49 19.28 -16.38 -0.34
N GLU A 50 19.61 -15.11 -0.18
CA GLU A 50 20.72 -14.49 -0.90
C GLU A 50 22.06 -15.12 -0.50
N VAL A 51 22.29 -15.35 0.80
CA VAL A 51 23.48 -16.09 1.28
C VAL A 51 23.54 -17.49 0.68
N ALA A 52 22.42 -18.21 0.66
CA ALA A 52 22.38 -19.58 0.10
C ALA A 52 22.70 -19.56 -1.41
N GLN A 53 22.13 -18.62 -2.15
CA GLN A 53 22.37 -18.45 -3.59
C GLN A 53 23.81 -18.09 -3.90
N LEU A 54 24.40 -17.12 -3.20
CA LEU A 54 25.80 -16.74 -3.37
C LEU A 54 26.75 -17.88 -3.04
N MET A 55 26.50 -18.64 -1.96
CA MET A 55 27.31 -19.81 -1.61
C MET A 55 27.29 -20.87 -2.72
N GLN A 56 26.14 -21.12 -3.33
CA GLN A 56 26.02 -22.04 -4.46
C GLN A 56 26.78 -21.55 -5.70
N GLU A 57 26.65 -20.27 -6.04
CA GLU A 57 27.34 -19.67 -7.18
C GLU A 57 28.86 -19.71 -7.03
N ILE A 58 29.38 -19.39 -5.84
CA ILE A 58 30.82 -19.45 -5.54
C ILE A 58 31.32 -20.87 -5.62
N GLN A 59 30.60 -21.85 -5.06
CA GLN A 59 31.00 -23.27 -5.09
C GLN A 59 31.03 -23.85 -6.51
N SER A 60 30.11 -23.41 -7.36
CA SER A 60 30.05 -23.84 -8.77
C SER A 60 31.00 -23.07 -9.68
N GLY A 61 31.64 -22.00 -9.20
CA GLY A 61 32.47 -21.11 -10.01
C GLY A 61 31.64 -20.27 -11.02
N THR A 62 30.36 -20.15 -10.81
CA THR A 62 29.45 -19.39 -11.70
C THR A 62 29.74 -17.90 -11.57
N GLN A 63 30.01 -17.26 -12.72
CA GLN A 63 30.08 -15.80 -12.83
C GLN A 63 28.78 -15.29 -13.44
N THR A 64 28.06 -14.46 -12.67
CA THR A 64 26.79 -13.89 -13.10
C THR A 64 26.63 -12.46 -12.58
N THR A 65 25.85 -11.67 -13.30
CA THR A 65 25.34 -10.37 -12.83
C THR A 65 23.84 -10.51 -12.68
N ARG A 66 23.33 -10.32 -11.47
CA ARG A 66 21.92 -10.43 -11.17
C ARG A 66 21.52 -9.52 -10.02
N GLU A 67 20.26 -9.30 -9.88
CA GLU A 67 19.72 -8.70 -8.66
C GLU A 67 19.79 -9.67 -7.47
N PRO A 68 19.87 -9.14 -6.23
CA PRO A 68 19.70 -9.95 -5.04
C PRO A 68 18.34 -10.66 -4.99
N VAL A 69 18.26 -11.70 -4.16
CA VAL A 69 16.99 -12.34 -3.84
C VAL A 69 16.21 -11.43 -2.89
N TYR A 70 15.08 -10.93 -3.31
CA TYR A 70 14.24 -10.04 -2.52
C TYR A 70 13.10 -10.79 -1.84
N SER A 71 12.79 -10.42 -0.59
CA SER A 71 11.58 -10.79 0.12
C SER A 71 10.45 -9.78 -0.13
N MET A 72 10.79 -8.52 -0.46
CA MET A 72 9.84 -7.48 -0.90
C MET A 72 10.44 -6.69 -2.04
N ARG A 73 9.59 -6.25 -2.95
CA ARG A 73 9.97 -5.42 -4.10
C ARG A 73 9.13 -4.15 -4.13
N ALA A 74 9.76 -3.03 -4.43
CA ALA A 74 9.11 -1.78 -4.78
C ALA A 74 8.88 -1.68 -6.30
N ASN A 75 8.16 -0.66 -6.74
CA ASN A 75 7.83 -0.46 -8.16
C ASN A 75 9.03 0.04 -8.98
N ALA A 76 9.96 0.76 -8.35
CA ALA A 76 11.13 1.33 -9.02
C ALA A 76 12.38 1.22 -8.15
N HIS A 77 13.56 1.32 -8.76
CA HIS A 77 14.82 1.49 -8.06
C HIS A 77 15.16 2.98 -7.90
N GLY A 78 15.90 3.30 -6.85
CA GLY A 78 16.39 4.64 -6.56
C GLY A 78 15.71 5.29 -5.36
N ILE A 79 15.89 6.60 -5.22
CA ILE A 79 15.35 7.39 -4.11
C ILE A 79 13.82 7.43 -4.16
N ASP A 80 13.25 7.51 -5.35
CA ASP A 80 11.81 7.39 -5.60
C ASP A 80 11.49 5.95 -6.03
N ASP A 81 11.31 5.09 -5.04
CA ASP A 81 10.95 3.69 -5.28
C ASP A 81 9.45 3.45 -5.48
N LEU A 82 8.61 4.50 -5.41
CA LEU A 82 7.18 4.45 -5.74
C LEU A 82 6.96 4.31 -7.24
N GLY A 83 7.87 4.88 -8.05
CA GLY A 83 7.72 4.92 -9.50
C GLY A 83 6.60 5.85 -9.95
N ASP A 84 6.09 5.61 -11.14
CA ASP A 84 5.15 6.47 -11.86
C ASP A 84 3.71 5.92 -11.95
N THR A 85 3.45 4.79 -11.29
CA THR A 85 2.14 4.11 -11.27
C THR A 85 1.74 3.83 -9.83
N TYR A 86 0.85 4.67 -9.30
CA TYR A 86 0.40 4.62 -7.91
C TYR A 86 -0.95 5.32 -7.72
N ILE A 87 -1.60 5.08 -6.58
CA ILE A 87 -2.74 5.85 -6.12
C ILE A 87 -2.28 6.78 -5.00
N GLU A 88 -2.48 8.08 -5.20
CA GLU A 88 -2.37 9.09 -4.15
C GLU A 88 -3.72 9.30 -3.49
N VAL A 89 -3.76 9.24 -2.16
CA VAL A 89 -4.94 9.56 -1.35
C VAL A 89 -4.58 10.71 -0.42
N ASP A 90 -5.13 11.88 -0.67
CA ASP A 90 -4.97 13.05 0.20
C ASP A 90 -6.08 13.08 1.25
N LEU A 91 -5.71 12.70 2.48
CA LEU A 91 -6.65 12.65 3.60
C LEU A 91 -7.09 14.03 4.08
N THR A 92 -6.37 15.10 3.73
CA THR A 92 -6.73 16.48 4.05
C THR A 92 -7.71 17.04 3.03
N GLU A 93 -7.42 16.85 1.75
CA GLU A 93 -8.27 17.31 0.65
C GLU A 93 -9.49 16.40 0.45
N GLN A 94 -9.49 15.20 1.05
CA GLN A 94 -10.51 14.16 0.84
C GLN A 94 -10.71 13.84 -0.63
N TYR A 95 -9.58 13.65 -1.29
CA TYR A 95 -9.51 13.42 -2.73
C TYR A 95 -8.46 12.37 -3.05
N MET A 96 -8.60 11.68 -4.18
CA MET A 96 -7.64 10.71 -4.67
C MET A 96 -7.35 10.86 -6.16
N TRP A 97 -6.14 10.48 -6.55
CA TRP A 97 -5.68 10.40 -7.94
C TRP A 97 -5.04 9.05 -8.20
N TYR A 98 -5.34 8.45 -9.34
CA TYR A 98 -4.63 7.27 -9.82
C TYR A 98 -3.74 7.66 -10.99
N TYR A 99 -2.46 7.50 -10.78
CA TYR A 99 -1.41 7.70 -11.77
C TYR A 99 -1.05 6.38 -12.43
N GLN A 100 -0.95 6.38 -13.75
CA GLN A 100 -0.38 5.29 -14.53
C GLN A 100 0.63 5.86 -15.53
N ASN A 101 1.87 5.39 -15.46
CA ASN A 101 2.99 5.91 -16.27
C ASN A 101 3.09 7.45 -16.20
N GLY A 102 3.01 8.00 -15.00
CA GLY A 102 3.12 9.43 -14.72
C GLY A 102 1.90 10.28 -15.12
N ASN A 103 0.82 9.67 -15.62
CA ASN A 103 -0.38 10.39 -16.02
C ASN A 103 -1.55 10.07 -15.11
N ILE A 104 -2.33 11.09 -14.74
CA ILE A 104 -3.59 10.90 -14.01
C ILE A 104 -4.60 10.28 -14.97
N ILE A 105 -5.04 9.05 -14.69
CA ILE A 105 -6.04 8.34 -15.49
C ILE A 105 -7.39 8.21 -14.78
N PHE A 106 -7.42 8.48 -13.46
CA PHE A 106 -8.63 8.49 -12.66
C PHE A 106 -8.46 9.40 -11.47
N GLN A 107 -9.54 10.03 -11.03
CA GLN A 107 -9.58 10.84 -9.81
C GLN A 107 -10.99 10.85 -9.22
N SER A 108 -11.10 11.04 -7.91
CA SER A 108 -12.38 11.02 -7.19
C SER A 108 -12.32 11.77 -5.87
N GLU A 109 -13.43 12.40 -5.49
CA GLU A 109 -13.71 12.72 -4.10
C GLU A 109 -13.87 11.42 -3.30
N ILE A 110 -13.51 11.46 -2.01
CA ILE A 110 -13.54 10.30 -1.11
C ILE A 110 -14.19 10.66 0.24
N VAL A 111 -14.47 9.62 1.04
CA VAL A 111 -14.64 9.77 2.49
C VAL A 111 -13.72 8.78 3.18
N SER A 112 -12.71 9.29 3.87
CA SER A 112 -11.78 8.49 4.65
C SER A 112 -12.32 8.13 6.04
N GLY A 113 -11.51 7.46 6.85
CA GLY A 113 -11.81 7.14 8.24
C GLY A 113 -12.03 8.38 9.09
N LEU A 114 -12.81 8.23 10.18
CA LEU A 114 -13.13 9.28 11.13
C LEU A 114 -11.87 9.69 11.93
N PRO A 115 -11.33 10.91 11.76
CA PRO A 115 -10.05 11.29 12.35
C PRO A 115 -10.08 11.49 13.86
N SER A 116 -11.26 11.78 14.43
CA SER A 116 -11.45 11.96 15.89
C SER A 116 -11.45 10.64 16.67
N ASP A 117 -11.52 9.50 15.97
CA ASP A 117 -11.52 8.17 16.57
C ASP A 117 -10.23 7.44 16.16
N PRO A 118 -9.30 7.15 17.08
CA PRO A 118 -8.04 6.48 16.78
C PRO A 118 -8.21 5.11 16.10
N ASP A 119 -9.29 4.39 16.42
CA ASP A 119 -9.56 3.05 15.88
C ASP A 119 -10.25 3.09 14.50
N ARG A 120 -10.70 4.27 14.10
CA ARG A 120 -11.41 4.49 12.83
C ARG A 120 -10.68 5.37 11.83
N LYS A 121 -9.62 6.05 12.24
CA LYS A 121 -8.87 6.90 11.31
C LYS A 121 -8.16 6.07 10.23
N THR A 122 -8.09 6.58 9.02
CA THR A 122 -7.21 6.02 7.99
C THR A 122 -5.75 6.30 8.34
N PRO A 123 -4.90 5.28 8.51
CA PRO A 123 -3.49 5.51 8.79
C PRO A 123 -2.77 6.05 7.54
N PRO A 124 -1.91 7.07 7.70
CA PRO A 124 -1.03 7.49 6.62
C PRO A 124 0.08 6.45 6.39
N GLY A 125 0.64 6.42 5.18
CA GLY A 125 1.74 5.53 4.84
C GLY A 125 1.73 5.10 3.38
N ILE A 126 2.59 4.15 3.05
CA ILE A 126 2.68 3.54 1.73
C ILE A 126 2.27 2.09 1.86
N PHE A 127 1.35 1.68 1.01
CA PHE A 127 0.74 0.36 1.03
C PHE A 127 0.72 -0.25 -0.38
N THR A 128 0.62 -1.57 -0.45
CA THR A 128 0.42 -2.28 -1.71
C THR A 128 -1.01 -2.78 -1.79
N LEU A 129 -1.63 -2.67 -2.96
CA LEU A 129 -2.91 -3.30 -3.22
C LEU A 129 -2.76 -4.82 -3.14
N ASN A 130 -3.52 -5.47 -2.25
CA ASN A 130 -3.33 -6.89 -1.97
C ASN A 130 -4.17 -7.80 -2.86
N SER A 131 -5.35 -7.32 -3.25
CA SER A 131 -6.30 -8.08 -4.09
C SER A 131 -7.43 -7.15 -4.55
N LYS A 132 -8.34 -7.67 -5.36
CA LYS A 132 -9.62 -7.04 -5.62
C LYS A 132 -10.72 -8.09 -5.75
N SER A 133 -11.92 -7.78 -5.28
CA SER A 133 -13.08 -8.69 -5.35
C SER A 133 -14.39 -7.93 -5.59
N SER A 134 -15.31 -8.58 -6.31
CA SER A 134 -16.64 -8.06 -6.60
C SER A 134 -17.62 -9.23 -6.81
N PRO A 135 -18.76 -9.32 -6.09
CA PRO A 135 -19.09 -8.53 -4.90
C PRO A 135 -18.31 -8.99 -3.66
N SER A 136 -18.43 -8.24 -2.55
CA SER A 136 -17.81 -8.59 -1.27
C SER A 136 -18.68 -8.18 -0.09
N VAL A 137 -18.33 -8.69 1.10
CA VAL A 137 -18.96 -8.28 2.37
C VAL A 137 -17.85 -7.89 3.34
N LEU A 138 -17.87 -6.62 3.73
CA LEU A 138 -16.97 -6.11 4.76
C LEU A 138 -17.49 -6.55 6.13
N ARG A 139 -16.59 -7.04 6.97
CA ARG A 139 -16.94 -7.52 8.30
C ARG A 139 -16.07 -6.85 9.35
N GLY A 140 -16.71 -6.41 10.42
CA GLY A 140 -16.03 -5.97 11.62
C GLY A 140 -15.46 -7.13 12.43
N GLU A 141 -14.96 -6.84 13.61
CA GLU A 141 -14.44 -7.86 14.52
C GLU A 141 -15.52 -8.85 14.96
N MET A 142 -15.09 -10.09 15.20
CA MET A 142 -15.99 -11.12 15.74
C MET A 142 -16.24 -10.84 17.22
N THR A 143 -17.51 -10.73 17.59
CA THR A 143 -17.94 -10.52 18.98
C THR A 143 -17.86 -11.83 19.78
N ALA A 144 -17.91 -11.71 21.11
CA ALA A 144 -17.93 -12.89 22.00
C ALA A 144 -19.10 -13.86 21.73
N ASN A 145 -20.17 -13.40 21.08
CA ASN A 145 -21.33 -14.20 20.73
C ASN A 145 -21.19 -14.93 19.37
N GLY A 146 -20.03 -14.82 18.71
CA GLY A 146 -19.77 -15.46 17.43
C GLY A 146 -20.41 -14.77 16.21
N THR A 147 -20.85 -13.52 16.36
CA THR A 147 -21.34 -12.66 15.28
C THR A 147 -20.34 -11.55 14.97
N TYR A 148 -20.37 -10.99 13.78
CA TYR A 148 -19.56 -9.80 13.46
C TYR A 148 -20.17 -8.53 14.07
N SER A 149 -19.32 -7.57 14.46
CA SER A 149 -19.78 -6.27 14.98
C SER A 149 -20.54 -5.47 13.94
N TYR A 150 -20.24 -5.69 12.67
CA TYR A 150 -21.04 -5.25 11.52
C TYR A 150 -20.78 -6.16 10.32
N GLU A 151 -21.71 -6.18 9.38
CA GLU A 151 -21.58 -6.73 8.04
C GLU A 151 -22.12 -5.71 7.05
N GLN A 152 -21.29 -5.32 6.08
CA GLN A 152 -21.64 -4.33 5.07
C GLN A 152 -21.36 -4.92 3.68
N PRO A 153 -22.40 -5.27 2.91
CA PRO A 153 -22.23 -5.62 1.50
C PRO A 153 -21.70 -4.44 0.70
N VAL A 154 -20.78 -4.72 -0.21
CA VAL A 154 -20.22 -3.77 -1.16
C VAL A 154 -20.10 -4.43 -2.53
N THR A 155 -20.17 -3.64 -3.59
CA THR A 155 -20.00 -4.16 -4.94
C THR A 155 -18.54 -4.37 -5.28
N TYR A 156 -17.68 -3.47 -4.85
CA TYR A 156 -16.24 -3.49 -5.17
C TYR A 156 -15.42 -3.39 -3.88
N TRP A 157 -14.45 -4.27 -3.73
CA TRP A 157 -13.53 -4.29 -2.60
C TRP A 157 -12.08 -4.40 -3.07
N MET A 158 -11.24 -3.48 -2.64
CA MET A 158 -9.85 -3.34 -3.05
C MET A 158 -8.98 -3.04 -1.81
N PRO A 159 -8.61 -4.09 -1.03
CA PRO A 159 -7.86 -3.93 0.22
C PRO A 159 -6.39 -3.61 -0.03
N PHE A 160 -5.82 -2.73 0.80
CA PHE A 160 -4.41 -2.35 0.76
C PHE A 160 -3.71 -2.39 2.13
N ASN A 161 -4.47 -2.43 3.24
CA ASN A 161 -3.89 -2.48 4.58
C ASN A 161 -4.81 -3.26 5.53
N GLY A 162 -4.60 -4.58 5.67
CA GLY A 162 -5.44 -5.44 6.49
C GLY A 162 -6.92 -5.35 6.09
N GLY A 163 -7.76 -4.88 7.01
CA GLY A 163 -9.18 -4.64 6.77
C GLY A 163 -9.50 -3.28 6.15
N ILE A 164 -8.51 -2.51 5.73
CA ILE A 164 -8.67 -1.18 5.11
C ILE A 164 -8.47 -1.28 3.61
N GLY A 165 -9.38 -0.70 2.83
CA GLY A 165 -9.32 -0.70 1.37
C GLY A 165 -10.24 0.35 0.76
N PHE A 166 -10.26 0.39 -0.57
CA PHE A 166 -11.22 1.16 -1.34
C PHE A 166 -12.49 0.33 -1.54
N HIS A 167 -13.66 0.96 -1.43
CA HIS A 167 -14.95 0.35 -1.75
C HIS A 167 -16.02 1.39 -2.08
N ASP A 168 -17.08 0.94 -2.73
CA ASP A 168 -18.29 1.74 -2.96
C ASP A 168 -19.05 1.98 -1.65
N ALA A 169 -19.67 3.15 -1.53
CA ALA A 169 -20.45 3.53 -0.34
C ALA A 169 -21.68 4.35 -0.73
N ASP A 170 -22.74 3.65 -1.15
CA ASP A 170 -24.02 4.25 -1.56
C ASP A 170 -24.79 4.92 -0.40
N TRP A 171 -24.41 4.64 0.85
CA TRP A 171 -24.97 5.25 2.05
C TRP A 171 -24.40 6.63 2.39
N GLN A 172 -23.32 7.06 1.73
CA GLN A 172 -22.75 8.39 1.94
C GLN A 172 -23.60 9.43 1.19
N PRO A 173 -24.06 10.50 1.88
CA PRO A 173 -24.90 11.53 1.24
C PRO A 173 -24.11 12.42 0.27
N TYR A 174 -22.79 12.55 0.46
CA TYR A 174 -21.84 13.25 -0.40
C TYR A 174 -20.42 12.78 -0.11
N PHE A 175 -19.48 13.12 -0.97
CA PHE A 175 -18.07 12.79 -0.84
C PHE A 175 -17.25 14.07 -0.85
N GLY A 176 -16.01 13.98 -0.37
CA GLY A 176 -15.11 15.12 -0.28
C GLY A 176 -15.40 16.05 0.90
N GLY A 177 -14.70 17.19 0.92
CA GLY A 177 -14.87 18.25 1.90
C GLY A 177 -14.73 17.78 3.36
N ASP A 178 -15.69 18.15 4.18
CA ASP A 178 -15.72 17.88 5.62
C ASP A 178 -16.49 16.61 6.02
N ARG A 179 -17.00 15.84 5.05
CA ARG A 179 -17.83 14.65 5.32
C ARG A 179 -17.17 13.67 6.27
N TYR A 180 -15.87 13.45 6.13
CA TYR A 180 -15.10 12.52 6.97
C TYR A 180 -15.05 12.91 8.45
N LEU A 181 -15.26 14.20 8.79
CA LEU A 181 -15.24 14.68 10.17
C LEU A 181 -16.45 14.22 10.99
N THR A 182 -17.58 13.94 10.34
CA THR A 182 -18.85 13.57 10.99
C THR A 182 -19.37 12.21 10.55
N GLY A 183 -19.02 11.76 9.37
CA GLY A 183 -19.48 10.50 8.77
C GLY A 183 -18.36 9.67 8.19
N GLY A 184 -17.14 9.82 8.73
CA GLY A 184 -15.98 9.03 8.34
C GLY A 184 -16.19 7.53 8.53
N SER A 185 -15.52 6.74 7.73
CA SER A 185 -15.53 5.28 7.75
C SER A 185 -14.82 4.70 9.00
N HIS A 186 -14.62 3.40 9.05
CA HIS A 186 -13.75 2.70 10.01
C HIS A 186 -12.31 2.53 9.49
N GLY A 187 -11.83 3.48 8.68
CA GLY A 187 -10.48 3.49 8.10
C GLY A 187 -10.46 3.30 6.58
N CYS A 188 -11.47 2.68 6.00
CA CYS A 188 -11.58 2.49 4.55
C CYS A 188 -11.75 3.81 3.79
N ILE A 189 -11.39 3.79 2.52
CA ILE A 189 -11.62 4.89 1.59
C ILE A 189 -12.92 4.62 0.83
N ASN A 190 -13.96 5.33 1.21
CA ASN A 190 -15.28 5.27 0.60
C ASN A 190 -15.30 6.05 -0.71
N LEU A 191 -15.82 5.46 -1.75
CA LEU A 191 -15.97 6.05 -3.09
C LEU A 191 -17.44 6.09 -3.50
N PRO A 192 -17.83 7.08 -4.35
CA PRO A 192 -19.08 6.98 -5.10
C PRO A 192 -19.15 5.64 -5.84
N PRO A 193 -20.30 4.95 -5.88
CA PRO A 193 -20.41 3.61 -6.48
C PRO A 193 -19.89 3.53 -7.92
N GLU A 194 -20.19 4.51 -8.75
CA GLU A 194 -19.70 4.58 -10.13
C GLU A 194 -18.17 4.70 -10.18
N ASN A 195 -17.59 5.55 -9.32
CA ASN A 195 -16.14 5.77 -9.26
C ASN A 195 -15.40 4.52 -8.71
N ALA A 196 -16.00 3.82 -7.74
CA ALA A 196 -15.45 2.55 -7.25
C ALA A 196 -15.40 1.50 -8.35
N GLY A 197 -16.45 1.40 -9.17
CA GLY A 197 -16.49 0.51 -10.33
C GLY A 197 -15.46 0.86 -11.40
N GLN A 198 -15.27 2.15 -11.67
CA GLN A 198 -14.26 2.62 -12.60
C GLN A 198 -12.85 2.32 -12.08
N LEU A 199 -12.53 2.66 -10.83
CA LEU A 199 -11.26 2.34 -10.21
C LEU A 199 -10.98 0.83 -10.25
N TYR A 200 -11.97 0.02 -9.87
CA TYR A 200 -11.86 -1.44 -9.87
C TYR A 200 -11.49 -2.01 -11.25
N SER A 201 -12.00 -1.42 -12.32
CA SER A 201 -11.70 -1.87 -13.69
C SER A 201 -10.31 -1.44 -14.17
N LEU A 202 -9.78 -0.32 -13.67
CA LEU A 202 -8.51 0.27 -14.10
C LEU A 202 -7.29 -0.32 -13.38
N ILE A 203 -7.39 -0.58 -12.07
CA ILE A 203 -6.24 -0.99 -11.26
C ILE A 203 -5.83 -2.45 -11.52
N GLN A 204 -4.52 -2.69 -11.44
CA GLN A 204 -3.89 -4.00 -11.42
C GLN A 204 -3.34 -4.30 -10.02
N TYR A 205 -3.15 -5.58 -9.67
CA TYR A 205 -2.56 -6.03 -8.39
C TYR A 205 -1.68 -7.27 -8.62
#